data_16f107f9632ec590c37990eb8f38b550
#
_entry.id   16f107f9632ec590c37990eb8f38b550
#
_cell.length_a   1.000
_cell.length_b   1.000
_cell.length_c   1.000
_cell.angle_alpha   90.00
_cell.angle_beta   90.00
_cell.angle_gamma   90.00
#
_symmetry.space_group_name_H-M   'P 1'
#
loop_
_entity.id
_entity.type
_entity.pdbx_description
1 polymer ?
#
loop_
_entity_poly.entity_id
_entity_poly.type
_entity_poly.pdbx_seq_one_letter_code
_entity_poly.pdbx_strand_id
1 'polypeptide(L)' 'MKGQVLKMVSYNCQGLNMKEKRGDILNYLYSKDYNIYCLQDTHFVEQDEVQIKNQWQGECIFNSFASNQRGVAIFFKNNI' A
#
# COMPACT_ATOMS: atom_id res chain seq x y z
N MET A 1 -16.36 8.85 -12.82
CA MET A 1 -17.40 9.38 -11.92
C MET A 1 -17.49 10.87 -12.05
N LYS A 2 -18.58 11.30 -12.56
CA LYS A 2 -18.75 12.72 -12.78
C LYS A 2 -18.78 13.46 -11.45
N GLY A 3 -18.01 14.53 -11.36
CA GLY A 3 -17.99 15.36 -10.17
C GLY A 3 -17.22 14.81 -9.00
N GLN A 4 -16.63 13.64 -9.15
CA GLN A 4 -15.89 13.04 -8.08
C GLN A 4 -14.43 13.48 -8.11
N VAL A 5 -13.90 13.83 -6.95
CA VAL A 5 -12.51 14.22 -6.79
C VAL A 5 -11.74 13.04 -6.25
N LEU A 6 -10.66 12.67 -6.93
CA LEU A 6 -9.79 11.60 -6.46
C LEU A 6 -8.72 12.21 -5.57
N LYS A 7 -8.58 11.67 -4.39
CA LYS A 7 -7.60 12.15 -3.42
C LYS A 7 -6.44 11.18 -3.35
N MET A 8 -5.23 11.68 -3.51
CA MET A 8 -4.02 10.89 -3.48
C MET A 8 -3.13 11.37 -2.37
N VAL A 9 -2.39 10.43 -1.80
CA VAL A 9 -1.40 10.75 -0.77
C VAL A 9 -0.15 9.93 -1.03
N SER A 10 0.99 10.49 -0.68
CA SER A 10 2.28 9.83 -0.78
C SER A 10 2.80 9.59 0.63
N TYR A 11 3.34 8.40 0.88
CA TYR A 11 3.76 8.04 2.22
C TYR A 11 5.04 7.22 2.15
N ASN A 12 6.06 7.64 2.89
CA ASN A 12 7.32 6.90 2.98
C ASN A 12 7.21 5.92 4.13
N CYS A 13 7.25 4.63 3.80
CA CYS A 13 6.95 3.58 4.77
C CYS A 13 8.14 3.18 5.62
N GLN A 14 9.36 3.43 5.15
CA GLN A 14 10.57 3.02 5.86
C GLN A 14 10.56 1.53 6.18
N GLY A 15 10.14 0.72 5.18
CA GLY A 15 10.13 -0.72 5.32
C GLY A 15 8.83 -1.25 5.88
N LEU A 16 8.18 -2.15 5.13
CA LEU A 16 6.94 -2.80 5.54
C LEU A 16 7.03 -4.30 5.39
N ASN A 17 8.20 -4.86 5.64
CA ASN A 17 8.36 -6.30 5.51
C ASN A 17 7.99 -7.08 6.76
N MET A 18 7.67 -6.40 7.87
CA MET A 18 7.17 -7.06 9.05
C MET A 18 5.65 -7.01 9.05
N LYS A 19 5.03 -8.17 9.25
CA LYS A 19 3.59 -8.33 9.11
C LYS A 19 2.82 -7.38 10.05
N GLU A 20 3.23 -7.31 11.30
CA GLU A 20 2.51 -6.49 12.29
C GLU A 20 2.59 -5.01 11.96
N LYS A 21 3.79 -4.53 11.66
CA LYS A 21 3.96 -3.13 11.30
C LYS A 21 3.18 -2.82 10.03
N ARG A 22 3.24 -3.72 9.05
CA ARG A 22 2.54 -3.53 7.79
C ARG A 22 1.03 -3.43 8.02
N GLY A 23 0.48 -4.33 8.84
CA GLY A 23 -0.93 -4.31 9.14
C GLY A 23 -1.36 -2.99 9.79
N ASP A 24 -0.57 -2.52 10.74
CA ASP A 24 -0.88 -1.28 11.42
C ASP A 24 -0.86 -0.09 10.45
N ILE A 25 0.16 -0.03 9.61
CA ILE A 25 0.27 1.08 8.65
C ILE A 25 -0.86 1.04 7.63
N LEU A 26 -1.16 -0.14 7.09
CA LEU A 26 -2.22 -0.25 6.09
C LEU A 26 -3.58 0.08 6.69
N ASN A 27 -3.85 -0.34 7.91
CA ASN A 27 -5.09 0.02 8.59
C ASN A 27 -5.17 1.52 8.83
N TYR A 28 -4.07 2.11 9.24
CA TYR A 28 -4.02 3.55 9.45
C TYR A 28 -4.32 4.30 8.15
N LEU A 29 -3.66 3.90 7.07
CA LEU A 29 -3.87 4.57 5.78
C LEU A 29 -5.29 4.36 5.28
N TYR A 30 -5.84 3.16 5.44
CA TYR A 30 -7.19 2.89 4.98
C TYR A 30 -8.21 3.76 5.72
N SER A 31 -7.92 4.11 6.96
CA SER A 31 -8.84 4.95 7.75
C SER A 31 -8.86 6.40 7.29
N LYS A 32 -7.90 6.80 6.46
CA LYS A 32 -7.83 8.17 5.97
C LYS A 32 -8.75 8.36 4.78
N ASP A 33 -9.07 9.62 4.49
CA ASP A 33 -10.01 9.96 3.42
C ASP A 33 -9.27 10.18 2.12
N TYR A 34 -8.60 9.14 1.63
CA TYR A 34 -7.93 9.16 0.34
C TYR A 34 -8.40 8.00 -0.49
N ASN A 35 -8.25 8.11 -1.80
CA ASN A 35 -8.62 7.04 -2.73
C ASN A 35 -7.40 6.25 -3.19
N ILE A 36 -6.26 6.91 -3.31
CA ILE A 36 -5.05 6.33 -3.86
C ILE A 36 -3.91 6.64 -2.92
N TYR A 37 -3.12 5.61 -2.62
CA TYR A 37 -1.98 5.72 -1.70
C TYR A 37 -0.73 5.30 -2.44
N CYS A 38 0.21 6.23 -2.62
CA CYS A 38 1.50 5.94 -3.25
C CYS A 38 2.52 5.73 -2.15
N LEU A 39 2.96 4.51 -1.98
CA LEU A 39 3.85 4.15 -0.88
C LEU A 39 5.27 3.99 -1.41
N GLN A 40 6.23 4.57 -0.70
CA GLN A 40 7.65 4.45 -1.03
C GLN A 40 8.39 3.70 0.06
N ASP A 41 9.52 3.12 -0.32
CA ASP A 41 10.40 2.44 0.61
C ASP A 41 9.68 1.30 1.31
N THR A 42 8.95 0.50 0.53
CA THR A 42 8.10 -0.55 1.09
C THR A 42 8.87 -1.78 1.50
N HIS A 43 9.92 -2.14 0.77
CA HIS A 43 10.72 -3.34 1.03
C HIS A 43 9.89 -4.62 0.99
N PHE A 44 8.87 -4.65 0.15
CA PHE A 44 8.07 -5.86 -0.02
C PHE A 44 8.92 -6.95 -0.66
N VAL A 45 8.66 -8.19 -0.26
CA VAL A 45 9.30 -9.35 -0.87
C VAL A 45 8.22 -10.25 -1.48
N GLU A 46 8.62 -11.05 -2.44
CA GLU A 46 7.68 -11.82 -3.23
C GLU A 46 6.89 -12.81 -2.40
N GLN A 47 7.51 -13.43 -1.41
CA GLN A 47 6.82 -14.39 -0.57
C GLN A 47 5.64 -13.79 0.17
N ASP A 48 5.63 -12.49 0.39
CA ASP A 48 4.59 -11.84 1.15
C ASP A 48 3.47 -11.30 0.30
N GLU A 49 3.51 -11.52 -1.02
CA GLU A 49 2.56 -10.90 -1.93
C GLU A 49 1.12 -11.22 -1.57
N VAL A 50 0.82 -12.50 -1.36
CA VAL A 50 -0.55 -12.91 -1.06
C VAL A 50 -1.01 -12.30 0.26
N GLN A 51 -0.13 -12.31 1.25
CA GLN A 51 -0.48 -11.75 2.56
C GLN A 51 -0.73 -10.25 2.48
N ILE A 52 0.10 -9.54 1.70
CA ILE A 52 -0.09 -8.10 1.53
C ILE A 52 -1.44 -7.81 0.89
N LYS A 53 -1.79 -8.55 -0.15
CA LYS A 53 -3.06 -8.35 -0.81
C LYS A 53 -4.24 -8.66 0.10
N ASN A 54 -4.07 -9.61 1.02
CA ASN A 54 -5.12 -9.92 1.98
C ASN A 54 -5.24 -8.89 3.09
N GLN A 55 -4.19 -8.14 3.35
CA GLN A 55 -4.22 -7.11 4.39
C GLN A 55 -4.84 -5.80 3.91
N TRP A 56 -5.09 -5.66 2.62
CA TRP A 56 -5.66 -4.44 2.05
C TRP A 56 -6.99 -4.76 1.38
N GLN A 57 -8.01 -3.97 1.70
CA GLN A 57 -9.34 -4.13 1.10
C GLN A 57 -9.43 -3.26 -0.14
N GLY A 58 -8.88 -3.73 -1.22
CA GLY A 58 -8.87 -2.99 -2.47
C GLY A 58 -7.82 -3.56 -3.38
N GLU A 59 -7.48 -2.80 -4.40
CA GLU A 59 -6.47 -3.19 -5.36
C GLU A 59 -5.11 -2.66 -4.94
N CYS A 60 -4.07 -3.37 -5.30
CA CYS A 60 -2.71 -2.86 -5.08
C CYS A 60 -1.80 -3.35 -6.20
N ILE A 61 -0.84 -2.51 -6.53
CA ILE A 61 0.16 -2.79 -7.55
C ILE A 61 1.52 -2.52 -6.91
N PHE A 62 2.42 -3.48 -6.98
CA PHE A 62 3.77 -3.28 -6.49
C PHE A 62 4.72 -4.23 -7.20
N ASN A 63 5.98 -3.84 -7.22
CA ASN A 63 7.04 -4.68 -7.75
C ASN A 63 8.29 -4.35 -6.96
N SER A 64 8.71 -5.22 -6.11
CA SER A 64 9.97 -5.04 -5.39
C SER A 64 10.20 -6.32 -4.65
N PHE A 65 10.82 -7.22 -5.33
CA PHE A 65 10.89 -8.57 -4.83
C PHE A 65 12.24 -8.90 -4.23
N ALA A 66 13.18 -7.98 -4.28
CA ALA A 66 14.47 -8.17 -3.62
C ALA A 66 14.44 -7.42 -2.30
N SER A 67 14.79 -8.10 -1.23
CA SER A 67 14.67 -7.53 0.11
C SER A 67 15.56 -6.30 0.30
N ASN A 68 16.62 -6.16 -0.52
CA ASN A 68 17.50 -5.01 -0.43
C ASN A 68 17.05 -3.84 -1.30
N GLN A 69 15.92 -3.94 -1.95
CA GLN A 69 15.40 -2.84 -2.75
C GLN A 69 14.32 -2.12 -1.98
N ARG A 70 14.24 -0.81 -2.20
CA ARG A 70 13.27 -0.01 -1.47
C ARG A 70 11.86 -0.26 -1.93
N GLY A 71 11.65 -0.23 -3.23
CA GLY A 71 10.35 -0.55 -3.78
C GLY A 71 9.31 0.52 -3.61
N VAL A 72 8.32 0.49 -4.50
CA VAL A 72 7.18 1.39 -4.46
C VAL A 72 5.92 0.56 -4.64
N ALA A 73 4.80 1.09 -4.17
CA ALA A 73 3.53 0.42 -4.31
C ALA A 73 2.42 1.45 -4.44
N ILE A 74 1.36 1.07 -5.12
CA ILE A 74 0.17 1.91 -5.24
C ILE A 74 -1.01 1.09 -4.74
N PHE A 75 -1.72 1.64 -3.77
CA PHE A 75 -2.87 0.98 -3.17
C PHE A 75 -4.11 1.80 -3.46
N PHE A 76 -5.19 1.13 -3.81
CA PHE A 76 -6.47 1.77 -4.15
C PHE A 76 -7.56 1.25 -3.23
N LYS A 77 -8.48 2.11 -2.86
CA LYS A 77 -9.66 1.64 -2.15
C LYS A 77 -10.68 1.11 -3.14
N ASN A 78 -11.55 0.22 -2.65
CA ASN A 78 -12.53 -0.45 -3.50
C ASN A 78 -13.56 0.49 -4.11
N ASN A 79 -13.82 1.59 -3.46
CA ASN A 79 -14.94 2.44 -3.85
C ASN A 79 -14.53 3.60 -4.76
N ILE A 80 -13.51 3.41 -5.54
CA ILE A 80 -13.12 4.44 -6.51
C ILE A 80 -14.01 4.44 -7.72
#